data_279bb126603ef4bd29890ef98789f3e5
#
_entry.id   279bb126603ef4bd29890ef98789f3e5
#
_cell.length_a   1.000
_cell.length_b   1.000
_cell.length_c   1.000
_cell.angle_alpha   90.00
_cell.angle_beta   90.00
_cell.angle_gamma   90.00
#
_symmetry.space_group_name_H-M   'P 1'
#
loop_
_entity.id
_entity.type
_entity.pdbx_description
1 polymer ?
#
loop_
_entity_poly.entity_id
_entity_poly.type
_entity_poly.pdbx_seq_one_letter_code
_entity_poly.pdbx_strand_id
1 'polypeptide(L)'
;MSTEPLQEKLMKLSSLTSKMLRKNFGRGPDSCFGFVNGPFLVLYIRGFLSPMESVLLESGNLDNIDMSRTIVMNKVLNHLKGMLEIEFEIDVKSAYHDWNYNQNTGMIAIEFDRNIAGAFVNNEDTSILKNLINEVDRISIIVQKKPEMTDAFSISPKVYLVKREGILIEIEKSLIAKGYEETLMVTKDELEKSYLHHNGHFEEIFSRPVADIFVDWNFHADNSIMCFILKN
;
A
#
# COMPACT_ATOMS: atom_id res chain seq x y z
N MET A 1 -12.58 -19.74 -19.44
CA MET A 1 -11.36 -18.95 -19.15
C MET A 1 -11.37 -17.73 -20.05
N SER A 2 -11.42 -16.54 -19.50
CA SER A 2 -11.35 -15.30 -20.29
C SER A 2 -9.99 -15.24 -21.01
N THR A 3 -10.01 -15.16 -22.33
CA THR A 3 -8.81 -15.06 -23.19
C THR A 3 -8.25 -13.61 -23.21
N GLU A 4 -8.78 -12.76 -22.34
CA GLU A 4 -8.40 -11.34 -22.30
C GLU A 4 -6.96 -11.15 -21.78
N PRO A 5 -6.11 -10.37 -22.49
CA PRO A 5 -4.75 -10.10 -22.06
C PRO A 5 -4.73 -9.42 -20.68
N LEU A 6 -3.76 -9.78 -19.83
CA LEU A 6 -3.61 -9.22 -18.48
C LEU A 6 -3.57 -7.68 -18.49
N GLN A 7 -2.94 -7.07 -19.49
CA GLN A 7 -2.85 -5.62 -19.64
C GLN A 7 -4.23 -4.96 -19.80
N GLU A 8 -5.14 -5.58 -20.56
CA GLU A 8 -6.51 -5.08 -20.73
C GLU A 8 -7.30 -5.19 -19.42
N LYS A 9 -7.14 -6.30 -18.69
CA LYS A 9 -7.72 -6.46 -17.37
C LYS A 9 -7.25 -5.37 -16.40
N LEU A 10 -5.96 -5.06 -16.37
CA LEU A 10 -5.39 -3.99 -15.53
C LEU A 10 -5.94 -2.61 -15.89
N MET A 11 -6.09 -2.30 -17.18
CA MET A 11 -6.69 -1.03 -17.62
C MET A 11 -8.16 -0.93 -17.19
N LYS A 12 -8.94 -2.00 -17.34
CA LYS A 12 -10.33 -2.05 -16.88
C LYS A 12 -10.42 -1.86 -15.37
N LEU A 13 -9.59 -2.55 -14.59
CA LEU A 13 -9.56 -2.44 -13.15
C LEU A 13 -9.19 -1.02 -12.69
N SER A 14 -8.18 -0.41 -13.29
CA SER A 14 -7.78 0.98 -13.01
C SER A 14 -8.91 1.96 -13.28
N SER A 15 -9.62 1.80 -14.42
CA SER A 15 -10.80 2.60 -14.77
C SER A 15 -11.94 2.40 -13.79
N LEU A 16 -12.20 1.17 -13.42
CA LEU A 16 -13.27 0.79 -12.50
C LEU A 16 -13.00 1.30 -11.08
N THR A 17 -11.78 1.14 -10.59
CA THR A 17 -11.34 1.70 -9.30
C THR A 17 -11.53 3.21 -9.29
N SER A 18 -11.12 3.91 -10.35
CA SER A 18 -11.35 5.37 -10.49
C SER A 18 -12.82 5.76 -10.44
N LYS A 19 -13.71 4.97 -11.07
CA LYS A 19 -15.17 5.18 -11.01
C LYS A 19 -15.72 4.92 -9.60
N MET A 20 -15.23 3.89 -8.90
CA MET A 20 -15.64 3.58 -7.53
C MET A 20 -15.21 4.69 -6.56
N LEU A 21 -13.99 5.18 -6.68
CA LEU A 21 -13.49 6.31 -5.90
C LEU A 21 -14.33 7.55 -6.16
N ARG A 22 -14.62 7.89 -7.44
CA ARG A 22 -15.50 9.01 -7.80
C ARG A 22 -16.88 8.89 -7.19
N LYS A 23 -17.47 7.70 -7.23
CA LYS A 23 -18.82 7.46 -6.68
C LYS A 23 -18.88 7.68 -5.17
N ASN A 24 -17.83 7.28 -4.44
CA ASN A 24 -17.85 7.32 -2.97
C ASN A 24 -17.31 8.62 -2.40
N PHE A 25 -16.40 9.33 -3.10
CA PHE A 25 -15.78 10.58 -2.64
C PHE A 25 -16.27 11.84 -3.38
N GLY A 26 -17.16 11.68 -4.38
CA GLY A 26 -17.64 12.80 -5.20
C GLY A 26 -16.64 13.27 -6.27
N ARG A 27 -15.36 12.93 -6.14
CA ARG A 27 -14.28 13.19 -7.11
C ARG A 27 -13.53 11.89 -7.40
N GLY A 28 -13.14 11.67 -8.67
CA GLY A 28 -12.22 10.60 -9.05
C GLY A 28 -10.78 11.08 -9.13
N PRO A 29 -9.81 10.16 -9.11
CA PRO A 29 -8.41 10.50 -9.32
C PRO A 29 -8.16 10.99 -10.75
N ASP A 30 -7.09 11.77 -10.94
CA ASP A 30 -6.61 12.19 -12.24
C ASP A 30 -6.03 10.98 -13.02
N SER A 31 -5.39 10.05 -12.31
CA SER A 31 -4.89 8.80 -12.88
C SER A 31 -4.83 7.66 -11.85
N CYS A 32 -4.99 6.44 -12.35
CA CYS A 32 -4.82 5.20 -11.60
C CYS A 32 -4.08 4.20 -12.48
N PHE A 33 -2.95 3.69 -12.00
CA PHE A 33 -2.10 2.75 -12.73
C PHE A 33 -2.04 1.42 -11.98
N GLY A 34 -2.31 0.32 -12.71
CA GLY A 34 -2.24 -1.02 -12.16
C GLY A 34 -0.92 -1.71 -12.51
N PHE A 35 -0.30 -2.33 -11.52
CA PHE A 35 0.89 -3.15 -11.65
C PHE A 35 0.62 -4.51 -11.02
N VAL A 36 1.10 -5.58 -11.65
CA VAL A 36 0.92 -6.94 -11.14
C VAL A 36 2.18 -7.75 -11.31
N ASN A 37 2.55 -8.48 -10.27
CA ASN A 37 3.54 -9.54 -10.33
C ASN A 37 3.28 -10.58 -9.25
N GLY A 38 3.39 -11.88 -9.60
CA GLY A 38 3.08 -12.96 -8.68
C GLY A 38 1.65 -12.86 -8.11
N PRO A 39 1.48 -12.90 -6.78
CA PRO A 39 0.18 -12.79 -6.14
C PRO A 39 -0.22 -11.33 -5.83
N PHE A 40 0.56 -10.32 -6.25
CA PHE A 40 0.32 -8.93 -5.89
C PHE A 40 -0.22 -8.10 -7.04
N LEU A 41 -1.22 -7.29 -6.73
CA LEU A 41 -1.71 -6.19 -7.56
C LEU A 41 -1.52 -4.88 -6.78
N VAL A 42 -0.88 -3.90 -7.40
CA VAL A 42 -0.72 -2.55 -6.87
C VAL A 42 -1.43 -1.57 -7.77
N LEU A 43 -2.30 -0.74 -7.20
CA LEU A 43 -2.92 0.40 -7.87
C LEU A 43 -2.30 1.68 -7.31
N TYR A 44 -1.57 2.40 -8.14
CA TYR A 44 -1.01 3.72 -7.81
C TYR A 44 -1.93 4.82 -8.31
N ILE A 45 -2.37 5.68 -7.40
CA ILE A 45 -3.41 6.68 -7.60
C ILE A 45 -2.78 8.06 -7.50
N ARG A 46 -3.16 8.99 -8.39
CA ARG A 46 -2.66 10.37 -8.39
C ARG A 46 -3.80 11.35 -8.59
N GLY A 47 -3.68 12.52 -7.93
CA GLY A 47 -4.62 13.61 -8.09
C GLY A 47 -6.00 13.30 -7.50
N PHE A 48 -6.07 12.87 -6.24
CA PHE A 48 -7.31 12.37 -5.63
C PHE A 48 -7.79 13.15 -4.39
N LEU A 49 -7.21 14.27 -4.05
CA LEU A 49 -7.77 15.14 -2.99
C LEU A 49 -9.09 15.77 -3.45
N SER A 50 -10.14 15.61 -2.66
CA SER A 50 -11.40 16.33 -2.85
C SER A 50 -11.26 17.79 -2.40
N PRO A 51 -12.15 18.71 -2.87
CA PRO A 51 -12.11 20.09 -2.41
C PRO A 51 -12.22 20.25 -0.89
N MET A 52 -13.02 19.42 -0.23
CA MET A 52 -13.14 19.42 1.23
C MET A 52 -11.83 18.99 1.91
N GLU A 53 -11.23 17.92 1.44
CA GLU A 53 -9.95 17.43 1.97
C GLU A 53 -8.82 18.45 1.75
N SER A 54 -8.82 19.19 0.63
CA SER A 54 -7.85 20.28 0.39
C SER A 54 -7.96 21.36 1.46
N VAL A 55 -9.16 21.77 1.85
CA VAL A 55 -9.38 22.75 2.92
C VAL A 55 -8.91 22.21 4.27
N LEU A 56 -9.18 20.94 4.58
CA LEU A 56 -8.71 20.31 5.81
C LEU A 56 -7.18 20.22 5.85
N LEU A 57 -6.55 19.88 4.72
CA LEU A 57 -5.08 19.83 4.58
C LEU A 57 -4.45 21.19 4.82
N GLU A 58 -4.98 22.25 4.19
CA GLU A 58 -4.52 23.64 4.38
C GLU A 58 -4.70 24.12 5.82
N SER A 59 -5.68 23.58 6.54
CA SER A 59 -5.96 23.88 7.95
C SER A 59 -5.16 23.02 8.93
N GLY A 60 -4.29 22.11 8.45
CA GLY A 60 -3.49 21.21 9.27
C GLY A 60 -4.27 20.05 9.92
N ASN A 61 -5.47 19.73 9.42
CA ASN A 61 -6.35 18.71 9.98
C ASN A 61 -6.21 17.37 9.26
N LEU A 62 -5.00 16.81 9.20
CA LEU A 62 -4.70 15.53 8.51
C LEU A 62 -5.48 14.35 9.10
N ASP A 63 -5.57 14.25 10.42
CA ASP A 63 -6.25 13.15 11.12
C ASP A 63 -7.72 13.02 10.70
N ASN A 64 -8.41 14.16 10.49
CA ASN A 64 -9.80 14.17 10.03
C ASN A 64 -9.93 13.66 8.58
N ILE A 65 -8.94 13.90 7.74
CA ILE A 65 -8.89 13.33 6.38
C ILE A 65 -8.70 11.83 6.46
N ASP A 66 -7.72 11.36 7.22
CA ASP A 66 -7.40 9.94 7.37
C ASP A 66 -8.59 9.15 7.93
N MET A 67 -9.18 9.62 9.01
CA MET A 67 -10.35 8.97 9.62
C MET A 67 -11.51 8.85 8.62
N SER A 68 -11.88 9.95 7.96
CA SER A 68 -12.97 9.94 6.98
C SER A 68 -12.68 9.06 5.77
N ARG A 69 -11.41 9.09 5.28
CA ARG A 69 -10.97 8.25 4.17
C ARG A 69 -11.01 6.77 4.51
N THR A 70 -10.50 6.39 5.67
CA THR A 70 -10.49 4.99 6.13
C THR A 70 -11.89 4.39 6.13
N ILE A 71 -12.88 5.13 6.67
CA ILE A 71 -14.29 4.67 6.68
C ILE A 71 -14.81 4.42 5.25
N VAL A 72 -14.55 5.34 4.33
CA VAL A 72 -15.02 5.22 2.94
C VAL A 72 -14.23 4.15 2.19
N MET A 73 -12.91 4.08 2.40
CA MET A 73 -12.04 3.10 1.75
C MET A 73 -12.36 1.68 2.15
N ASN A 74 -12.70 1.41 3.39
CA ASN A 74 -13.17 0.09 3.82
C ASN A 74 -14.35 -0.42 2.99
N LYS A 75 -15.30 0.46 2.65
CA LYS A 75 -16.42 0.13 1.75
C LYS A 75 -15.94 -0.07 0.31
N VAL A 76 -15.04 0.77 -0.17
CA VAL A 76 -14.48 0.66 -1.53
C VAL A 76 -13.69 -0.64 -1.68
N LEU A 77 -12.83 -0.96 -0.72
CA LEU A 77 -12.02 -2.18 -0.73
C LEU A 77 -12.87 -3.46 -0.70
N ASN A 78 -13.94 -3.49 0.10
CA ASN A 78 -14.86 -4.63 0.13
C ASN A 78 -15.53 -4.88 -1.24
N HIS A 79 -15.94 -3.82 -1.94
CA HIS A 79 -16.48 -3.95 -3.30
C HIS A 79 -15.40 -4.35 -4.32
N LEU A 80 -14.21 -3.73 -4.22
CA LEU A 80 -13.08 -4.03 -5.10
C LEU A 80 -12.64 -5.49 -4.94
N LYS A 81 -12.56 -5.99 -3.70
CA LYS A 81 -12.25 -7.38 -3.39
C LYS A 81 -13.17 -8.34 -4.15
N GLY A 82 -14.48 -8.24 -3.98
CA GLY A 82 -15.43 -9.13 -4.64
C GLY A 82 -15.34 -9.09 -6.18
N MET A 83 -15.03 -7.92 -6.74
CA MET A 83 -14.85 -7.80 -8.19
C MET A 83 -13.54 -8.42 -8.67
N LEU A 84 -12.46 -8.27 -7.91
CA LEU A 84 -11.17 -8.87 -8.21
C LEU A 84 -11.22 -10.40 -8.13
N GLU A 85 -11.92 -10.94 -7.13
CA GLU A 85 -12.12 -12.38 -6.97
C GLU A 85 -12.87 -12.97 -8.18
N ILE A 86 -13.88 -12.28 -8.69
CA ILE A 86 -14.62 -12.68 -9.91
C ILE A 86 -13.73 -12.55 -11.16
N GLU A 87 -13.01 -11.43 -11.31
CA GLU A 87 -12.23 -11.15 -12.52
C GLU A 87 -11.03 -12.08 -12.68
N PHE A 88 -10.36 -12.41 -11.59
CA PHE A 88 -9.16 -13.26 -11.60
C PHE A 88 -9.45 -14.71 -11.26
N GLU A 89 -10.64 -15.03 -10.76
CA GLU A 89 -11.01 -16.37 -10.25
C GLU A 89 -10.04 -16.84 -9.14
N ILE A 90 -9.60 -15.89 -8.30
CA ILE A 90 -8.65 -16.11 -7.20
C ILE A 90 -9.13 -15.32 -5.98
N ASP A 91 -9.10 -15.95 -4.81
CA ASP A 91 -9.48 -15.30 -3.55
C ASP A 91 -8.47 -14.22 -3.16
N VAL A 92 -8.98 -13.10 -2.66
CA VAL A 92 -8.17 -12.02 -2.10
C VAL A 92 -7.85 -12.34 -0.64
N LYS A 93 -6.56 -12.49 -0.36
CA LYS A 93 -6.03 -12.78 0.98
C LYS A 93 -6.01 -11.53 1.86
N SER A 94 -5.51 -10.41 1.32
CA SER A 94 -5.43 -9.14 2.05
C SER A 94 -5.50 -7.95 1.10
N ALA A 95 -5.94 -6.80 1.64
CA ALA A 95 -6.01 -5.54 0.94
C ALA A 95 -5.52 -4.42 1.86
N TYR A 96 -4.70 -3.55 1.33
CA TYR A 96 -4.07 -2.44 2.03
C TYR A 96 -4.25 -1.16 1.25
N HIS A 97 -4.25 0.00 1.93
CA HIS A 97 -4.26 1.30 1.27
C HIS A 97 -3.55 2.34 2.12
N ASP A 98 -2.88 3.27 1.46
CA ASP A 98 -2.24 4.40 2.12
C ASP A 98 -2.20 5.62 1.21
N TRP A 99 -2.06 6.82 1.82
CA TRP A 99 -2.16 8.10 1.14
C TRP A 99 -1.02 9.05 1.53
N ASN A 100 -0.48 9.74 0.52
CA ASN A 100 0.40 10.88 0.68
C ASN A 100 -0.36 12.15 0.28
N TYR A 101 -0.95 12.84 1.25
CA TYR A 101 -1.79 14.01 0.99
C TYR A 101 -0.99 15.17 0.41
N ASN A 102 0.26 15.37 0.84
CA ASN A 102 1.13 16.44 0.36
C ASN A 102 1.48 16.28 -1.12
N GLN A 103 1.66 15.06 -1.58
CA GLN A 103 1.92 14.75 -3.00
C GLN A 103 0.64 14.44 -3.78
N ASN A 104 -0.49 14.37 -3.10
CA ASN A 104 -1.79 13.99 -3.67
C ASN A 104 -1.71 12.66 -4.42
N THR A 105 -1.11 11.66 -3.76
CA THR A 105 -0.93 10.31 -4.27
C THR A 105 -1.47 9.28 -3.29
N GLY A 106 -1.70 8.06 -3.75
CA GLY A 106 -2.16 6.96 -2.92
C GLY A 106 -1.85 5.60 -3.53
N MET A 107 -1.93 4.60 -2.69
CA MET A 107 -1.69 3.21 -3.04
C MET A 107 -2.85 2.34 -2.54
N ILE A 108 -3.26 1.38 -3.37
CA ILE A 108 -4.02 0.20 -2.95
C ILE A 108 -3.20 -1.01 -3.34
N ALA A 109 -2.84 -1.85 -2.37
CA ALA A 109 -2.14 -3.10 -2.60
C ALA A 109 -3.04 -4.28 -2.24
N ILE A 110 -3.12 -5.26 -3.13
CA ILE A 110 -3.91 -6.48 -2.97
C ILE A 110 -2.97 -7.68 -3.02
N GLU A 111 -3.08 -8.57 -2.04
CA GLU A 111 -2.45 -9.88 -2.03
C GLU A 111 -3.52 -10.96 -2.31
N PHE A 112 -3.30 -11.78 -3.31
CA PHE A 112 -4.13 -12.94 -3.64
C PHE A 112 -3.55 -14.21 -3.03
N ASP A 113 -4.37 -15.25 -2.87
CA ASP A 113 -3.94 -16.55 -2.32
C ASP A 113 -2.93 -17.28 -3.22
N ARG A 114 -2.89 -16.96 -4.50
CA ARG A 114 -1.97 -17.55 -5.48
C ARG A 114 -1.61 -16.54 -6.57
N ASN A 115 -0.60 -16.91 -7.37
CA ASN A 115 -0.16 -16.05 -8.46
C ASN A 115 -1.28 -15.79 -9.47
N ILE A 116 -1.38 -14.54 -9.90
CA ILE A 116 -2.31 -14.12 -10.96
C ILE A 116 -1.83 -14.74 -12.28
N ALA A 117 -2.76 -15.37 -13.03
CA ALA A 117 -2.44 -15.95 -14.33
C ALA A 117 -1.90 -14.90 -15.31
N GLY A 118 -0.77 -15.18 -15.93
CA GLY A 118 -0.08 -14.27 -16.84
C GLY A 118 0.75 -13.18 -16.13
N ALA A 119 0.76 -13.13 -14.79
CA ALA A 119 1.68 -12.29 -14.06
C ALA A 119 3.12 -12.77 -14.32
N PHE A 120 4.00 -11.82 -14.58
CA PHE A 120 5.39 -12.11 -14.85
C PHE A 120 6.16 -12.16 -13.52
N VAL A 121 6.59 -13.35 -13.10
CA VAL A 121 7.47 -13.51 -11.95
C VAL A 121 8.90 -13.27 -12.40
N ASN A 122 9.39 -12.06 -12.22
CA ASN A 122 10.77 -11.72 -12.55
C ASN A 122 11.67 -11.97 -11.34
N ASN A 123 12.75 -12.71 -11.52
CA ASN A 123 13.85 -12.81 -10.55
C ASN A 123 14.80 -11.62 -10.76
N GLU A 124 14.26 -10.40 -10.74
CA GLU A 124 15.11 -9.21 -10.82
C GLU A 124 16.01 -9.13 -9.60
N ASP A 125 17.14 -8.51 -9.85
CA ASP A 125 18.30 -8.29 -9.02
C ASP A 125 18.12 -8.61 -7.52
N THR A 126 18.44 -9.83 -7.17
CA THR A 126 18.36 -10.37 -5.80
C THR A 126 19.11 -9.48 -4.81
N SER A 127 20.06 -8.64 -5.27
CA SER A 127 20.81 -7.71 -4.45
C SER A 127 19.97 -6.52 -4.00
N ILE A 128 19.17 -5.92 -4.89
CA ILE A 128 18.26 -4.80 -4.55
C ILE A 128 17.25 -5.27 -3.50
N LEU A 129 16.59 -6.40 -3.75
CA LEU A 129 15.58 -6.93 -2.81
C LEU A 129 16.20 -7.26 -1.45
N LYS A 130 17.40 -7.85 -1.43
CA LYS A 130 18.11 -8.15 -0.18
C LYS A 130 18.51 -6.88 0.58
N ASN A 131 19.02 -5.88 -0.11
CA ASN A 131 19.39 -4.60 0.50
C ASN A 131 18.15 -3.86 1.03
N LEU A 132 17.02 -3.92 0.29
CA LEU A 132 15.74 -3.36 0.71
C LEU A 132 15.23 -4.03 2.00
N ILE A 133 15.27 -5.36 2.10
CA ILE A 133 14.93 -6.11 3.31
C ILE A 133 15.81 -5.64 4.49
N ASN A 134 17.14 -5.61 4.30
CA ASN A 134 18.06 -5.21 5.33
C ASN A 134 17.78 -3.78 5.85
N GLU A 135 17.47 -2.86 4.96
CA GLU A 135 17.19 -1.47 5.31
C GLU A 135 15.86 -1.31 6.04
N VAL A 136 14.81 -2.00 5.58
CA VAL A 136 13.51 -2.04 6.27
C VAL A 136 13.64 -2.66 7.65
N ASP A 137 14.38 -3.76 7.79
CA ASP A 137 14.66 -4.38 9.08
C ASP A 137 15.42 -3.42 10.02
N ARG A 138 16.42 -2.70 9.49
CA ARG A 138 17.20 -1.71 10.25
C ARG A 138 16.31 -0.59 10.81
N ILE A 139 15.43 -0.04 9.98
CA ILE A 139 14.48 1.01 10.41
C ILE A 139 13.47 0.44 11.39
N SER A 140 12.95 -0.75 11.14
CA SER A 140 12.00 -1.41 12.04
C SER A 140 12.58 -1.61 13.45
N ILE A 141 13.87 -1.93 13.57
CA ILE A 141 14.57 -2.05 14.87
C ILE A 141 14.65 -0.69 15.59
N ILE A 142 14.86 0.40 14.85
CA ILE A 142 14.93 1.76 15.45
C ILE A 142 13.55 2.18 15.97
N VAL A 143 12.51 1.91 15.20
CA VAL A 143 11.13 2.35 15.53
C VAL A 143 10.52 1.47 16.62
N GLN A 144 10.77 0.15 16.58
CA GLN A 144 10.03 -0.79 17.40
C GLN A 144 10.81 -2.09 17.67
N LYS A 145 10.80 -3.02 16.72
CA LYS A 145 11.54 -4.29 16.75
C LYS A 145 11.81 -4.78 15.34
N LYS A 146 12.72 -5.75 15.21
CA LYS A 146 12.85 -6.50 13.97
C LYS A 146 11.60 -7.33 13.72
N PRO A 147 10.99 -7.28 12.51
CA PRO A 147 9.93 -8.22 12.13
C PRO A 147 10.41 -9.68 12.23
N GLU A 148 9.49 -10.60 12.45
CA GLU A 148 9.81 -12.04 12.44
C GLU A 148 10.17 -12.51 11.03
N MET A 149 9.48 -11.97 10.02
CA MET A 149 9.74 -12.21 8.61
C MET A 149 9.61 -10.92 7.81
N THR A 150 10.52 -10.72 6.87
CA THR A 150 10.51 -9.59 5.93
C THR A 150 10.81 -10.12 4.53
N ASP A 151 9.85 -9.96 3.62
CA ASP A 151 9.98 -10.33 2.21
C ASP A 151 9.84 -9.11 1.32
N ALA A 152 10.64 -9.04 0.25
CA ALA A 152 10.59 -7.97 -0.74
C ALA A 152 10.29 -8.51 -2.13
N PHE A 153 9.49 -7.76 -2.89
CA PHE A 153 8.99 -8.14 -4.22
C PHE A 153 9.16 -6.97 -5.20
N SER A 154 9.70 -7.27 -6.37
CA SER A 154 9.66 -6.33 -7.50
C SER A 154 8.35 -6.53 -8.26
N ILE A 155 7.46 -5.56 -8.21
CA ILE A 155 6.17 -5.61 -8.92
C ILE A 155 6.33 -5.08 -10.35
N SER A 156 7.20 -4.11 -10.52
CA SER A 156 7.66 -3.57 -11.81
C SER A 156 9.00 -2.88 -11.59
N PRO A 157 9.71 -2.45 -12.66
CA PRO A 157 10.97 -1.69 -12.50
C PRO A 157 10.86 -0.39 -11.69
N LYS A 158 9.66 0.00 -11.28
CA LYS A 158 9.39 1.24 -10.52
C LYS A 158 8.54 1.04 -9.29
N VAL A 159 8.08 -0.19 -9.02
CA VAL A 159 7.18 -0.49 -7.90
C VAL A 159 7.72 -1.70 -7.17
N TYR A 160 8.04 -1.50 -5.90
CA TYR A 160 8.51 -2.55 -5.01
C TYR A 160 7.60 -2.65 -3.81
N LEU A 161 7.33 -3.87 -3.37
CA LEU A 161 6.61 -4.15 -2.14
C LEU A 161 7.54 -4.80 -1.12
N VAL A 162 7.34 -4.45 0.15
CA VAL A 162 7.93 -5.19 1.27
C VAL A 162 6.80 -5.60 2.20
N LYS A 163 6.71 -6.90 2.48
CA LYS A 163 5.79 -7.47 3.44
C LYS A 163 6.55 -7.82 4.71
N ARG A 164 6.01 -7.40 5.86
CA ARG A 164 6.55 -7.75 7.18
C ARG A 164 5.52 -8.55 7.95
N GLU A 165 5.95 -9.57 8.67
CA GLU A 165 5.10 -10.38 9.54
C GLU A 165 5.72 -10.41 10.96
N GLY A 166 4.86 -10.57 12.00
CA GLY A 166 5.27 -10.56 13.39
C GLY A 166 5.83 -9.21 13.82
N ILE A 167 5.12 -8.13 13.49
CA ILE A 167 5.57 -6.75 13.73
C ILE A 167 5.17 -6.21 15.10
N LEU A 168 4.08 -6.73 15.71
CA LEU A 168 3.54 -6.17 16.94
C LEU A 168 4.33 -6.61 18.16
N ILE A 169 4.62 -5.66 19.05
CA ILE A 169 5.14 -5.92 20.40
C ILE A 169 3.98 -6.09 21.40
N GLU A 170 4.26 -6.64 22.56
CA GLU A 170 3.23 -7.00 23.56
C GLU A 170 2.42 -5.79 24.05
N ILE A 171 3.02 -4.60 24.14
CA ILE A 171 2.27 -3.40 24.53
C ILE A 171 1.27 -2.98 23.46
N GLU A 172 1.61 -3.13 22.17
CA GLU A 172 0.70 -2.82 21.05
C GLU A 172 -0.46 -3.81 21.01
N LYS A 173 -0.17 -5.12 21.14
CA LYS A 173 -1.22 -6.15 21.28
C LYS A 173 -2.17 -5.84 22.43
N SER A 174 -1.62 -5.36 23.56
CA SER A 174 -2.42 -4.96 24.71
C SER A 174 -3.27 -3.70 24.44
N LEU A 175 -2.77 -2.73 23.68
CA LEU A 175 -3.51 -1.54 23.26
C LEU A 175 -4.68 -1.92 22.34
N ILE A 176 -4.42 -2.77 21.34
CA ILE A 176 -5.43 -3.29 20.41
C ILE A 176 -6.55 -4.01 21.21
N ALA A 177 -6.18 -4.90 22.12
CA ALA A 177 -7.14 -5.62 22.96
C ALA A 177 -7.99 -4.71 23.85
N LYS A 178 -7.53 -3.50 24.16
CA LYS A 178 -8.26 -2.47 24.91
C LYS A 178 -9.05 -1.51 24.02
N GLY A 179 -9.05 -1.70 22.70
CA GLY A 179 -9.80 -0.86 21.75
C GLY A 179 -9.06 0.42 21.31
N TYR A 180 -7.73 0.51 21.52
CA TYR A 180 -6.91 1.66 21.09
C TYR A 180 -6.25 1.41 19.71
N GLU A 181 -6.84 0.57 18.87
CA GLU A 181 -6.31 0.19 17.56
C GLU A 181 -6.15 1.41 16.63
N GLU A 182 -7.17 2.29 16.58
CA GLU A 182 -7.16 3.50 15.75
C GLU A 182 -6.04 4.46 16.17
N THR A 183 -5.89 4.70 17.49
CA THR A 183 -4.81 5.54 18.02
C THR A 183 -3.43 4.96 17.69
N LEU A 184 -3.29 3.64 17.81
CA LEU A 184 -2.05 2.95 17.46
C LEU A 184 -1.75 3.09 15.97
N MET A 185 -2.76 2.95 15.10
CA MET A 185 -2.61 3.08 13.65
C MET A 185 -2.05 4.46 13.26
N VAL A 186 -2.70 5.54 13.74
CA VAL A 186 -2.26 6.92 13.48
C VAL A 186 -0.84 7.14 13.99
N THR A 187 -0.56 6.70 15.24
CA THR A 187 0.77 6.88 15.85
C THR A 187 1.86 6.16 15.06
N LYS A 188 1.58 4.93 14.59
CA LYS A 188 2.54 4.17 13.77
C LYS A 188 2.74 4.80 12.41
N ASP A 189 1.67 5.28 11.79
CA ASP A 189 1.73 5.94 10.48
C ASP A 189 2.68 7.16 10.54
N GLU A 190 2.46 8.06 11.48
CA GLU A 190 3.29 9.25 11.67
C GLU A 190 4.75 8.88 11.98
N LEU A 191 4.96 7.98 12.95
CA LEU A 191 6.28 7.62 13.42
C LEU A 191 7.07 6.86 12.35
N GLU A 192 6.54 5.76 11.82
CA GLU A 192 7.24 4.92 10.84
C GLU A 192 7.53 5.69 9.55
N LYS A 193 6.56 6.43 9.02
CA LYS A 193 6.77 7.25 7.81
C LYS A 193 7.86 8.31 8.04
N SER A 194 7.88 8.95 9.21
CA SER A 194 8.94 9.91 9.54
C SER A 194 10.32 9.26 9.46
N TYR A 195 10.51 8.09 10.08
CA TYR A 195 11.79 7.38 10.02
C TYR A 195 12.13 6.88 8.62
N LEU A 196 11.17 6.35 7.87
CA LEU A 196 11.39 5.90 6.50
C LEU A 196 11.87 7.04 5.59
N HIS A 197 11.28 8.22 5.72
CA HIS A 197 11.64 9.37 4.89
C HIS A 197 12.94 10.05 5.31
N HIS A 198 13.25 10.14 6.61
CA HIS A 198 14.41 10.88 7.09
C HIS A 198 15.65 10.02 7.34
N ASN A 199 15.47 8.74 7.62
CA ASN A 199 16.56 7.83 8.01
C ASN A 199 16.77 6.68 7.03
N GLY A 200 15.92 6.54 6.01
CA GLY A 200 16.03 5.48 5.02
C GLY A 200 17.01 5.78 3.90
N HIS A 201 17.87 4.82 3.56
CA HIS A 201 18.84 4.91 2.46
C HIS A 201 18.29 4.27 1.17
N PHE A 202 16.98 4.45 0.91
CA PHE A 202 16.29 3.76 -0.19
C PHE A 202 16.75 4.23 -1.57
N GLU A 203 17.04 5.53 -1.74
CA GLU A 203 17.50 6.06 -3.02
C GLU A 203 18.86 5.49 -3.43
N GLU A 204 19.74 5.21 -2.46
CA GLU A 204 21.01 4.53 -2.70
C GLU A 204 20.79 3.08 -3.14
N ILE A 205 19.88 2.36 -2.49
CA ILE A 205 19.54 0.97 -2.80
C ILE A 205 18.98 0.85 -4.22
N PHE A 206 18.05 1.73 -4.59
CA PHE A 206 17.44 1.72 -5.91
C PHE A 206 18.28 2.40 -6.99
N SER A 207 19.33 3.16 -6.60
CA SER A 207 20.08 4.06 -7.50
C SER A 207 19.15 4.99 -8.29
N ARG A 208 18.03 5.36 -7.69
CA ARG A 208 16.96 6.22 -8.26
C ARG A 208 16.23 6.97 -7.15
N PRO A 209 15.73 8.18 -7.44
CA PRO A 209 14.90 8.89 -6.49
C PRO A 209 13.59 8.13 -6.21
N VAL A 210 13.20 8.10 -4.94
CA VAL A 210 11.91 7.58 -4.50
C VAL A 210 10.86 8.69 -4.66
N ALA A 211 9.75 8.35 -5.30
CA ALA A 211 8.62 9.27 -5.45
C ALA A 211 7.72 9.22 -4.22
N ASP A 212 7.34 8.02 -3.80
CA ASP A 212 6.47 7.78 -2.66
C ASP A 212 6.90 6.53 -1.89
N ILE A 213 6.65 6.55 -0.58
CA ILE A 213 6.70 5.39 0.31
C ILE A 213 5.35 5.33 1.02
N PHE A 214 4.64 4.23 0.81
CA PHE A 214 3.36 3.94 1.45
C PHE A 214 3.54 2.80 2.45
N VAL A 215 2.79 2.86 3.56
CA VAL A 215 2.81 1.81 4.59
C VAL A 215 1.41 1.61 5.13
N ASP A 216 0.95 0.36 5.20
CA ASP A 216 -0.31 0.02 5.85
C ASP A 216 -0.18 -1.27 6.65
N TRP A 217 -1.01 -1.43 7.68
CA TRP A 217 -0.94 -2.50 8.65
C TRP A 217 -2.25 -3.28 8.74
N ASN A 218 -2.13 -4.58 8.87
CA ASN A 218 -3.21 -5.44 9.33
C ASN A 218 -2.85 -5.99 10.71
N PHE A 219 -3.28 -5.31 11.76
CA PHE A 219 -2.94 -5.68 13.14
C PHE A 219 -3.52 -7.04 13.55
N HIS A 220 -4.69 -7.42 13.02
CA HIS A 220 -5.29 -8.72 13.31
C HIS A 220 -4.48 -9.89 12.74
N ALA A 221 -3.80 -9.67 11.63
CA ALA A 221 -2.89 -10.65 11.01
C ALA A 221 -1.43 -10.45 11.41
N ASP A 222 -1.13 -9.50 12.31
CA ASP A 222 0.22 -9.11 12.76
C ASP A 222 1.20 -8.90 11.59
N ASN A 223 0.74 -8.15 10.56
CA ASN A 223 1.55 -7.88 9.38
C ASN A 223 1.38 -6.45 8.85
N SER A 224 2.26 -6.06 7.93
CA SER A 224 2.19 -4.80 7.20
C SER A 224 2.70 -4.97 5.78
N ILE A 225 2.30 -4.03 4.92
CA ILE A 225 2.83 -3.88 3.58
C ILE A 225 3.46 -2.49 3.43
N MET A 226 4.62 -2.42 2.79
CA MET A 226 5.23 -1.18 2.32
C MET A 226 5.28 -1.18 0.81
N CYS A 227 5.03 -0.02 0.20
CA CYS A 227 5.12 0.14 -1.25
C CYS A 227 6.03 1.32 -1.59
N PHE A 228 7.06 1.05 -2.38
CA PHE A 228 8.01 2.04 -2.86
C PHE A 228 7.71 2.33 -4.33
N ILE A 229 7.50 3.61 -4.65
CA ILE A 229 7.31 4.09 -6.02
C ILE A 229 8.53 4.90 -6.42
N LEU A 230 9.19 4.52 -7.52
CA LEU A 230 10.39 5.21 -8.02
C LEU A 230 10.04 6.23 -9.10
N LYS A 231 10.80 7.33 -9.13
CA LYS A 231 10.72 8.35 -10.20
C LYS A 231 11.24 7.78 -11.54
N ASN A 232 10.84 8.44 -12.61
CA ASN A 232 11.32 8.12 -13.96
C ASN A 232 12.80 8.45 -14.12
#